data_f1a0318874340540f1c0fe110be5a701
#
_entry.id   f1a0318874340540f1c0fe110be5a701
#
_cell.length_a   1.000
_cell.length_b   1.000
_cell.length_c   1.000
_cell.angle_alpha   90.00
_cell.angle_beta   90.00
_cell.angle_gamma   90.00
#
_symmetry.space_group_name_H-M   'P 1'
#
loop_
_entity.id
_entity.type
_entity.pdbx_description
1 polymer ?
#
loop_
_entity_poly.entity_id
_entity_poly.type
_entity_poly.pdbx_seq_one_letter_code
_entity_poly.pdbx_strand_id
1 'polypeptide(L)'
;LDNQFYQINRDHSFPIESRVQYLPFKMPPQGYPPDAQLQEFQYFVVIDFEATCDKENNPHPQEIIEFPSVLVNSATGQLEASFQTYVRPAYNQLLTDFCKELTGIQQIQVDRGVPLSEALLMHDKWLEEKGIKHKNFAVVTWSNWDCRVMLESECRLKRIRKPPYFNRWINLKVPFQEVFGGVRCNLKEAVQLSGLTWEGRAHCGLDDARNTARLLALLMHRGFKFSITNSLVWQSAPQSITCQSSPAHSPYPNQSHHKPMEVMGSPVQVNPYAGITVKKPMYCHCGVLSQIKVTYRPGPMHGRYFYGCGNWTSTRGANCDYWVWLS
;
A
#
# COMPACT_ATOMS: atom_id res chain seq x y z
N LEU A 1 11.32 -2.71 -7.62
CA LEU A 1 11.15 -1.32 -7.13
C LEU A 1 11.26 -1.21 -5.61
N ASP A 2 11.24 -2.34 -4.89
CA ASP A 2 11.56 -2.36 -3.46
C ASP A 2 13.05 -2.07 -3.17
N ASN A 3 13.89 -1.97 -4.20
CA ASN A 3 15.34 -1.68 -4.07
C ASN A 3 15.67 -0.18 -3.95
N GLN A 4 14.72 0.72 -3.95
CA GLN A 4 14.99 2.15 -3.81
C GLN A 4 15.50 2.57 -2.42
N PHE A 5 15.58 1.64 -1.47
CA PHE A 5 16.03 1.90 -0.11
C PHE A 5 17.39 1.29 0.24
N TYR A 6 18.09 0.68 -0.71
CA TYR A 6 19.47 0.25 -0.49
C TYR A 6 20.45 1.33 -0.94
N GLN A 7 20.72 2.29 -0.08
CA GLN A 7 21.99 2.97 -0.13
C GLN A 7 23.10 1.95 0.21
N ILE A 8 23.99 1.80 -0.74
CA ILE A 8 25.19 0.97 -0.66
C ILE A 8 26.05 1.51 0.50
N ASN A 9 26.03 0.85 1.65
CA ASN A 9 27.14 0.88 2.57
C ASN A 9 28.09 -0.24 2.13
N ARG A 10 29.17 0.14 1.47
CA ARG A 10 30.37 -0.67 1.30
C ARG A 10 31.06 -0.80 2.64
N ASP A 11 31.55 -2.02 2.85
CA ASP A 11 32.50 -2.43 3.86
C ASP A 11 31.97 -2.61 5.27
N HIS A 12 31.69 -3.89 5.59
CA HIS A 12 32.34 -4.63 6.66
C HIS A 12 31.89 -6.10 6.58
N SER A 13 32.83 -6.94 6.15
CA SER A 13 32.78 -8.38 6.25
C SER A 13 32.76 -8.81 7.73
N PHE A 14 31.60 -9.31 8.18
CA PHE A 14 31.51 -10.16 9.35
C PHE A 14 30.92 -11.51 8.96
N PRO A 15 31.54 -12.63 9.37
CA PRO A 15 30.96 -13.94 9.14
C PRO A 15 29.79 -14.12 10.11
N ILE A 16 28.57 -14.01 9.59
CA ILE A 16 27.38 -14.40 10.35
C ILE A 16 27.10 -15.88 10.01
N GLU A 17 27.75 -16.77 10.74
CA GLU A 17 27.17 -18.07 11.02
C GLU A 17 26.08 -17.91 12.08
N SER A 18 24.93 -17.40 11.68
CA SER A 18 23.71 -17.60 12.44
C SER A 18 22.99 -18.82 11.86
N ARG A 19 23.17 -19.97 12.51
CA ARG A 19 22.30 -21.12 12.39
C ARG A 19 20.88 -20.66 12.70
N VAL A 20 20.14 -20.29 11.66
CA VAL A 20 18.67 -20.24 11.75
C VAL A 20 18.24 -21.68 11.92
N GLN A 21 17.95 -22.06 13.15
CA GLN A 21 17.25 -23.32 13.43
C GLN A 21 15.86 -23.16 12.79
N TYR A 22 15.69 -23.78 11.64
CA TYR A 22 14.38 -24.03 11.06
C TYR A 22 13.64 -24.92 12.07
N LEU A 23 12.74 -24.31 12.85
CA LEU A 23 11.73 -25.11 13.55
C LEU A 23 10.93 -25.82 12.46
N PRO A 24 10.92 -27.16 12.42
CA PRO A 24 10.14 -27.89 11.44
C PRO A 24 8.68 -27.52 11.67
N PHE A 25 8.11 -26.80 10.71
CA PHE A 25 6.68 -26.53 10.68
C PHE A 25 5.99 -27.88 10.60
N LYS A 26 5.30 -28.27 11.69
CA LYS A 26 4.49 -29.48 11.70
C LYS A 26 3.45 -29.36 10.61
N MET A 27 3.58 -30.15 9.55
CA MET A 27 2.51 -30.36 8.60
C MET A 27 1.27 -30.78 9.39
N PRO A 28 0.14 -30.10 9.25
CA PRO A 28 -1.11 -30.61 9.80
C PRO A 28 -1.41 -31.94 9.13
N PRO A 29 -2.00 -32.91 9.86
CA PRO A 29 -2.30 -34.22 9.30
C PRO A 29 -3.22 -34.08 8.09
N GLN A 30 -2.96 -34.88 7.06
CA GLN A 30 -3.81 -35.03 5.88
C GLN A 30 -5.20 -35.44 6.35
N GLY A 31 -6.19 -34.57 6.18
CA GLY A 31 -7.57 -34.87 6.58
C GLY A 31 -8.32 -33.70 7.17
N TYR A 32 -8.16 -32.47 6.64
CA TYR A 32 -9.05 -31.37 7.01
C TYR A 32 -10.42 -31.56 6.35
N PRO A 33 -11.52 -31.26 7.09
CA PRO A 33 -12.84 -31.22 6.48
C PRO A 33 -12.88 -30.17 5.35
N PRO A 34 -13.67 -30.40 4.30
CA PRO A 34 -13.73 -29.53 3.10
C PRO A 34 -13.97 -28.05 3.41
N ASP A 35 -14.66 -27.74 4.50
CA ASP A 35 -14.99 -26.37 4.90
C ASP A 35 -13.81 -25.57 5.49
N ALA A 36 -12.72 -26.23 5.87
CA ALA A 36 -11.55 -25.58 6.45
C ALA A 36 -10.68 -24.83 5.42
N GLN A 37 -10.87 -25.10 4.12
CA GLN A 37 -10.06 -24.53 3.03
C GLN A 37 -10.71 -23.37 2.27
N LEU A 38 -11.98 -23.04 2.54
CA LEU A 38 -12.68 -22.01 1.81
C LEU A 38 -12.11 -20.63 2.14
N GLN A 39 -11.61 -19.94 1.10
CA GLN A 39 -11.23 -18.54 1.16
C GLN A 39 -12.49 -17.64 1.20
N GLU A 40 -12.37 -16.43 1.78
CA GLU A 40 -13.41 -15.41 1.72
C GLU A 40 -13.71 -14.99 0.28
N PHE A 41 -12.65 -14.91 -0.55
CA PHE A 41 -12.73 -14.50 -1.95
C PHE A 41 -12.75 -15.73 -2.87
N GLN A 42 -13.52 -15.66 -3.95
CA GLN A 42 -13.57 -16.70 -4.98
C GLN A 42 -12.36 -16.62 -5.93
N TYR A 43 -11.83 -15.41 -6.11
CA TYR A 43 -10.69 -15.14 -6.96
C TYR A 43 -9.77 -14.08 -6.37
N PHE A 44 -8.50 -14.14 -6.77
CA PHE A 44 -7.52 -13.10 -6.50
C PHE A 44 -7.01 -12.55 -7.82
N VAL A 45 -6.91 -11.23 -7.91
CA VAL A 45 -6.36 -10.48 -9.06
C VAL A 45 -5.03 -9.90 -8.60
N VAL A 46 -3.95 -10.57 -8.96
CA VAL A 46 -2.59 -10.20 -8.55
C VAL A 46 -2.03 -9.20 -9.55
N ILE A 47 -1.56 -8.06 -9.09
CA ILE A 47 -0.97 -7.00 -9.92
C ILE A 47 0.42 -6.60 -9.42
N ASP A 48 1.26 -6.14 -10.34
CA ASP A 48 2.59 -5.59 -10.05
C ASP A 48 2.96 -4.57 -11.14
N PHE A 49 2.75 -3.28 -10.89
CA PHE A 49 2.99 -2.23 -11.86
C PHE A 49 4.47 -1.94 -12.05
N GLU A 50 4.89 -1.73 -13.30
CA GLU A 50 6.14 -1.05 -13.57
C GLU A 50 5.89 0.44 -13.83
N ALA A 51 6.84 1.27 -13.43
CA ALA A 51 6.72 2.72 -13.55
C ALA A 51 8.01 3.36 -14.06
N THR A 52 7.88 4.59 -14.58
CA THR A 52 9.03 5.41 -14.94
C THR A 52 9.98 5.53 -13.74
N CYS A 53 11.27 5.27 -13.97
CA CYS A 53 12.28 5.27 -12.91
C CYS A 53 13.63 5.77 -13.42
N ASP A 54 14.51 6.12 -12.50
CA ASP A 54 15.90 6.45 -12.77
C ASP A 54 16.79 5.99 -11.62
N LYS A 55 18.10 5.90 -11.89
CA LYS A 55 19.08 5.34 -10.94
C LYS A 55 19.25 6.21 -9.70
N GLU A 56 19.33 7.52 -9.87
CA GLU A 56 19.62 8.44 -8.78
C GLU A 56 18.35 9.12 -8.24
N ASN A 57 17.54 9.66 -9.15
CA ASN A 57 16.32 10.36 -8.81
C ASN A 57 15.20 9.94 -9.73
N ASN A 58 14.19 9.30 -9.15
CA ASN A 58 13.01 8.95 -9.93
C ASN A 58 12.36 10.21 -10.53
N PRO A 59 11.88 10.10 -11.77
CA PRO A 59 11.12 11.18 -12.37
C PRO A 59 9.89 11.53 -11.52
N HIS A 60 9.57 12.80 -11.47
CA HIS A 60 8.37 13.26 -10.76
C HIS A 60 7.44 14.00 -11.72
N PRO A 61 6.18 13.56 -11.82
CA PRO A 61 5.57 12.38 -11.19
C PRO A 61 6.11 11.07 -11.77
N GLN A 62 6.17 9.99 -10.96
CA GLN A 62 6.31 8.66 -11.53
C GLN A 62 5.00 8.27 -12.21
N GLU A 63 5.10 7.54 -13.33
CA GLU A 63 3.95 7.12 -14.12
C GLU A 63 4.03 5.64 -14.44
N ILE A 64 2.90 4.95 -14.38
CA ILE A 64 2.80 3.53 -14.74
C ILE A 64 3.12 3.36 -16.22
N ILE A 65 3.98 2.39 -16.55
CA ILE A 65 4.39 2.03 -17.91
C ILE A 65 4.04 0.60 -18.31
N GLU A 66 3.74 -0.26 -17.34
CA GLU A 66 3.21 -1.61 -17.55
C GLU A 66 2.10 -1.90 -16.54
N PHE A 67 1.00 -2.46 -17.01
CA PHE A 67 -0.12 -2.90 -16.18
C PHE A 67 -0.36 -4.40 -16.41
N PRO A 68 0.25 -5.27 -15.63
CA PRO A 68 -0.02 -6.69 -15.65
C PRO A 68 -1.03 -7.08 -14.58
N SER A 69 -1.74 -8.19 -14.82
CA SER A 69 -2.57 -8.87 -13.83
C SER A 69 -2.54 -10.36 -14.05
N VAL A 70 -2.61 -11.12 -12.96
CA VAL A 70 -2.72 -12.58 -12.96
C VAL A 70 -3.94 -12.98 -12.14
N LEU A 71 -4.83 -13.78 -12.74
CA LEU A 71 -6.01 -14.30 -12.10
C LEU A 71 -5.71 -15.62 -11.42
N VAL A 72 -6.01 -15.71 -10.13
CA VAL A 72 -5.84 -16.93 -9.32
C VAL A 72 -7.18 -17.38 -8.79
N ASN A 73 -7.53 -18.65 -9.06
CA ASN A 73 -8.71 -19.29 -8.48
C ASN A 73 -8.44 -19.67 -7.03
N SER A 74 -9.26 -19.21 -6.11
CA SER A 74 -9.01 -19.43 -4.67
C SER A 74 -9.31 -20.87 -4.22
N ALA A 75 -10.18 -21.59 -4.93
CA ALA A 75 -10.51 -22.98 -4.59
C ALA A 75 -9.39 -23.95 -5.00
N THR A 76 -8.69 -23.66 -6.10
CA THR A 76 -7.68 -24.57 -6.67
C THR A 76 -6.24 -24.06 -6.51
N GLY A 77 -6.04 -22.76 -6.28
CA GLY A 77 -4.72 -22.14 -6.31
C GLY A 77 -4.13 -21.99 -7.73
N GLN A 78 -4.91 -22.31 -8.77
CA GLN A 78 -4.44 -22.26 -10.15
C GLN A 78 -4.43 -20.82 -10.69
N LEU A 79 -3.37 -20.50 -11.43
CA LEU A 79 -3.26 -19.29 -12.23
C LEU A 79 -4.00 -19.51 -13.55
N GLU A 80 -5.20 -18.93 -13.69
CA GLU A 80 -6.10 -19.24 -14.80
C GLU A 80 -5.93 -18.34 -16.00
N ALA A 81 -5.56 -17.08 -15.80
CA ALA A 81 -5.44 -16.11 -16.87
C ALA A 81 -4.47 -14.99 -16.50
N SER A 82 -3.96 -14.31 -17.50
CA SER A 82 -3.17 -13.10 -17.33
C SER A 82 -3.64 -11.99 -18.26
N PHE A 83 -3.47 -10.75 -17.81
CA PHE A 83 -3.65 -9.52 -18.56
C PHE A 83 -2.33 -8.77 -18.56
N GLN A 84 -2.02 -8.09 -19.65
CA GLN A 84 -0.86 -7.20 -19.74
C GLN A 84 -1.14 -6.13 -20.79
N THR A 85 -0.84 -4.89 -20.44
CA THR A 85 -0.79 -3.78 -21.41
C THR A 85 0.32 -2.82 -21.05
N TYR A 86 0.95 -2.21 -22.06
CA TYR A 86 1.88 -1.11 -21.83
C TYR A 86 1.11 0.19 -21.74
N VAL A 87 1.55 1.05 -20.83
CA VAL A 87 0.92 2.34 -20.56
C VAL A 87 1.87 3.44 -21.01
N ARG A 88 1.32 4.37 -21.79
CA ARG A 88 2.09 5.52 -22.29
C ARG A 88 2.11 6.62 -21.22
N PRO A 89 3.28 6.97 -20.68
CA PRO A 89 3.42 8.06 -19.74
C PRO A 89 3.11 9.40 -20.43
N ALA A 90 2.48 10.32 -19.70
CA ALA A 90 2.08 11.63 -20.24
C ALA A 90 3.13 12.72 -19.99
N TYR A 91 3.79 12.66 -18.83
CA TYR A 91 4.77 13.68 -18.41
C TYR A 91 6.20 13.25 -18.75
N ASN A 92 6.58 12.02 -18.36
CA ASN A 92 7.92 11.47 -18.55
C ASN A 92 7.92 10.49 -19.73
N GLN A 93 7.70 11.01 -20.94
CA GLN A 93 7.47 10.20 -22.13
C GLN A 93 8.70 9.38 -22.56
N LEU A 94 9.91 9.88 -22.29
CA LEU A 94 11.15 9.19 -22.60
C LEU A 94 11.61 8.35 -21.39
N LEU A 95 11.74 7.04 -21.59
CA LEU A 95 12.28 6.16 -20.59
C LEU A 95 13.79 6.36 -20.46
N THR A 96 14.30 6.47 -19.25
CA THR A 96 15.74 6.46 -19.01
C THR A 96 16.36 5.13 -19.41
N ASP A 97 17.66 5.10 -19.71
CA ASP A 97 18.35 3.85 -20.01
C ASP A 97 18.31 2.90 -18.81
N PHE A 98 18.40 3.44 -17.61
CA PHE A 98 18.21 2.68 -16.37
C PHE A 98 16.83 2.01 -16.31
N CYS A 99 15.76 2.74 -16.60
CA CYS A 99 14.41 2.19 -16.60
C CYS A 99 14.26 1.06 -17.62
N LYS A 100 14.76 1.25 -18.84
CA LYS A 100 14.76 0.21 -19.89
C LYS A 100 15.58 -1.02 -19.49
N GLU A 101 16.74 -0.82 -18.87
CA GLU A 101 17.58 -1.91 -18.40
C GLU A 101 16.94 -2.65 -17.22
N LEU A 102 16.37 -1.93 -16.26
CA LEU A 102 15.74 -2.51 -15.08
C LEU A 102 14.50 -3.33 -15.44
N THR A 103 13.54 -2.73 -16.12
CA THR A 103 12.23 -3.33 -16.42
C THR A 103 12.23 -4.22 -17.66
N GLY A 104 13.17 -3.99 -18.59
CA GLY A 104 13.19 -4.60 -19.92
C GLY A 104 12.23 -3.93 -20.90
N ILE A 105 11.44 -2.97 -20.48
CA ILE A 105 10.47 -2.27 -21.31
C ILE A 105 11.21 -1.32 -22.25
N GLN A 106 10.92 -1.45 -23.55
CA GLN A 106 11.53 -0.61 -24.59
C GLN A 106 10.66 0.61 -24.88
N GLN A 107 11.28 1.70 -25.33
CA GLN A 107 10.58 2.96 -25.67
C GLN A 107 9.40 2.72 -26.61
N ILE A 108 9.58 1.93 -27.66
CA ILE A 108 8.54 1.62 -28.63
C ILE A 108 7.29 0.96 -28.05
N GLN A 109 7.43 0.24 -26.91
CA GLN A 109 6.30 -0.41 -26.24
C GLN A 109 5.43 0.62 -25.52
N VAL A 110 6.04 1.59 -24.84
CA VAL A 110 5.30 2.68 -24.20
C VAL A 110 4.79 3.71 -25.20
N ASP A 111 5.50 3.97 -26.29
CA ASP A 111 5.04 4.86 -27.36
C ASP A 111 3.76 4.33 -28.03
N ARG A 112 3.66 3.02 -28.17
CA ARG A 112 2.46 2.30 -28.66
C ARG A 112 1.47 1.97 -27.56
N GLY A 113 1.83 2.20 -26.31
CA GLY A 113 0.98 1.96 -25.16
C GLY A 113 -0.25 2.86 -25.12
N VAL A 114 -1.23 2.48 -24.36
CA VAL A 114 -2.47 3.23 -24.15
C VAL A 114 -2.34 4.18 -22.95
N PRO A 115 -3.14 5.25 -22.86
CA PRO A 115 -3.21 6.06 -21.64
C PRO A 115 -3.67 5.22 -20.44
N LEU A 116 -3.27 5.57 -19.21
CA LEU A 116 -3.68 4.84 -18.00
C LEU A 116 -5.21 4.71 -17.87
N SER A 117 -5.96 5.73 -18.23
CA SER A 117 -7.43 5.67 -18.22
C SER A 117 -8.00 4.56 -19.12
N GLU A 118 -7.39 4.36 -20.27
CA GLU A 118 -7.78 3.29 -21.19
C GLU A 118 -7.31 1.92 -20.70
N ALA A 119 -6.09 1.83 -20.16
CA ALA A 119 -5.58 0.59 -19.56
C ALA A 119 -6.50 0.09 -18.44
N LEU A 120 -7.01 0.99 -17.58
CA LEU A 120 -7.96 0.66 -16.54
C LEU A 120 -9.31 0.13 -17.11
N LEU A 121 -9.80 0.73 -18.19
CA LEU A 121 -11.00 0.24 -18.87
C LEU A 121 -10.78 -1.13 -19.52
N MET A 122 -9.63 -1.33 -20.16
CA MET A 122 -9.26 -2.62 -20.74
C MET A 122 -9.17 -3.72 -19.66
N HIS A 123 -8.58 -3.41 -18.50
CA HIS A 123 -8.52 -4.34 -17.38
C HIS A 123 -9.91 -4.65 -16.81
N ASP A 124 -10.75 -3.64 -16.64
CA ASP A 124 -12.13 -3.82 -16.15
C ASP A 124 -12.94 -4.69 -17.11
N LYS A 125 -12.81 -4.48 -18.42
CA LYS A 125 -13.41 -5.30 -19.47
C LYS A 125 -12.87 -6.74 -19.46
N TRP A 126 -11.56 -6.93 -19.27
CA TRP A 126 -10.95 -8.25 -19.14
C TRP A 126 -11.53 -9.03 -17.95
N LEU A 127 -11.74 -8.39 -16.78
CA LEU A 127 -12.38 -9.00 -15.62
C LEU A 127 -13.84 -9.40 -15.93
N GLU A 128 -14.55 -8.59 -16.72
CA GLU A 128 -15.91 -8.90 -17.14
C GLU A 128 -15.96 -10.08 -18.10
N GLU A 129 -15.09 -10.11 -19.13
CA GLU A 129 -14.95 -11.21 -20.09
C GLU A 129 -14.57 -12.54 -19.40
N LYS A 130 -13.82 -12.49 -18.31
CA LYS A 130 -13.51 -13.65 -17.47
C LYS A 130 -14.63 -14.02 -16.48
N GLY A 131 -15.70 -13.25 -16.43
CA GLY A 131 -16.82 -13.46 -15.51
C GLY A 131 -16.44 -13.22 -14.04
N ILE A 132 -15.40 -12.44 -13.79
CA ILE A 132 -14.86 -12.18 -12.43
C ILE A 132 -15.49 -10.95 -11.79
N LYS A 133 -15.85 -9.95 -12.58
CA LYS A 133 -16.34 -8.65 -12.12
C LYS A 133 -17.54 -8.74 -11.17
N HIS A 134 -18.38 -9.77 -11.32
CA HIS A 134 -19.56 -10.02 -10.48
C HIS A 134 -19.33 -11.07 -9.38
N LYS A 135 -18.09 -11.55 -9.24
CA LYS A 135 -17.71 -12.50 -8.20
C LYS A 135 -17.04 -11.77 -7.04
N ASN A 136 -17.01 -12.43 -5.88
CA ASN A 136 -16.21 -11.90 -4.76
C ASN A 136 -14.72 -12.13 -5.04
N PHE A 137 -13.99 -11.06 -5.37
CA PHE A 137 -12.56 -11.12 -5.60
C PHE A 137 -11.81 -10.02 -4.84
N ALA A 138 -10.53 -10.23 -4.60
CA ALA A 138 -9.64 -9.22 -4.03
C ALA A 138 -8.47 -8.94 -4.96
N VAL A 139 -8.06 -7.67 -5.02
CA VAL A 139 -6.78 -7.28 -5.60
C VAL A 139 -5.67 -7.66 -4.62
N VAL A 140 -4.57 -8.19 -5.14
CA VAL A 140 -3.38 -8.59 -4.39
C VAL A 140 -2.15 -7.93 -4.99
N THR A 141 -1.29 -7.39 -4.13
CA THR A 141 0.01 -6.82 -4.51
C THR A 141 1.09 -7.36 -3.60
N TRP A 142 2.35 -7.35 -4.04
CA TRP A 142 3.44 -7.70 -3.13
C TRP A 142 3.57 -6.70 -1.98
N SER A 143 3.34 -5.41 -2.27
CA SER A 143 3.46 -4.34 -1.27
C SER A 143 2.29 -3.34 -1.36
N ASN A 144 2.35 -2.26 -0.58
CA ASN A 144 1.37 -1.17 -0.69
C ASN A 144 1.67 -0.20 -1.85
N TRP A 145 2.83 -0.35 -2.47
CA TRP A 145 3.31 0.63 -3.45
C TRP A 145 2.38 0.75 -4.66
N ASP A 146 1.94 -0.39 -5.20
CA ASP A 146 1.11 -0.44 -6.42
C ASP A 146 -0.21 0.31 -6.27
N CYS A 147 -1.03 -0.09 -5.32
CA CYS A 147 -2.37 0.48 -5.15
C CYS A 147 -2.34 1.83 -4.45
N ARG A 148 -1.54 1.96 -3.38
CA ARG A 148 -1.56 3.14 -2.53
C ARG A 148 -0.71 4.28 -3.06
N VAL A 149 0.47 3.98 -3.60
CA VAL A 149 1.41 5.00 -4.06
C VAL A 149 1.22 5.27 -5.54
N MET A 150 1.46 4.28 -6.39
CA MET A 150 1.46 4.50 -7.83
C MET A 150 0.08 4.81 -8.39
N LEU A 151 -0.83 3.82 -8.32
CA LEU A 151 -2.12 3.97 -8.97
C LEU A 151 -2.94 5.13 -8.39
N GLU A 152 -2.95 5.26 -7.06
CA GLU A 152 -3.70 6.35 -6.41
C GLU A 152 -3.13 7.73 -6.75
N SER A 153 -1.80 7.90 -6.71
CA SER A 153 -1.16 9.19 -6.99
C SER A 153 -1.35 9.61 -8.44
N GLU A 154 -1.15 8.68 -9.37
CA GLU A 154 -1.30 8.96 -10.80
C GLU A 154 -2.75 9.24 -11.17
N CYS A 155 -3.71 8.46 -10.65
CA CYS A 155 -5.13 8.71 -10.87
C CYS A 155 -5.58 10.07 -10.31
N ARG A 156 -5.09 10.46 -9.12
CA ARG A 156 -5.37 11.79 -8.55
C ARG A 156 -4.79 12.91 -9.40
N LEU A 157 -3.53 12.80 -9.78
CA LEU A 157 -2.84 13.80 -10.56
C LEU A 157 -3.51 14.03 -11.93
N LYS A 158 -3.84 12.94 -12.62
CA LYS A 158 -4.46 12.96 -13.95
C LYS A 158 -5.99 13.05 -13.91
N ARG A 159 -6.61 13.11 -12.72
CA ARG A 159 -8.07 13.13 -12.51
C ARG A 159 -8.78 11.96 -13.17
N ILE A 160 -8.15 10.79 -13.13
CA ILE A 160 -8.70 9.54 -13.65
C ILE A 160 -9.55 8.87 -12.57
N ARG A 161 -10.76 8.47 -12.92
CA ARG A 161 -11.60 7.65 -12.06
C ARG A 161 -11.22 6.18 -12.22
N LYS A 162 -10.60 5.62 -11.17
CA LYS A 162 -10.26 4.19 -11.15
C LYS A 162 -11.42 3.33 -10.67
N PRO A 163 -11.51 2.04 -11.08
CA PRO A 163 -12.47 1.10 -10.55
C PRO A 163 -12.38 0.95 -9.02
N PRO A 164 -13.53 0.86 -8.30
CA PRO A 164 -13.54 0.84 -6.83
C PRO A 164 -12.81 -0.33 -6.18
N TYR A 165 -12.69 -1.47 -6.87
CA TYR A 165 -12.00 -2.65 -6.36
C TYR A 165 -10.51 -2.41 -6.08
N PHE A 166 -9.87 -1.41 -6.68
CA PHE A 166 -8.51 -0.98 -6.34
C PHE A 166 -8.41 -0.20 -5.02
N ASN A 167 -9.53 0.14 -4.39
CA ASN A 167 -9.51 0.86 -3.12
C ASN A 167 -9.30 -0.06 -1.91
N ARG A 168 -9.32 -1.37 -2.11
CA ARG A 168 -9.10 -2.38 -1.06
C ARG A 168 -8.24 -3.49 -1.65
N TRP A 169 -7.17 -3.87 -0.95
CA TRP A 169 -6.26 -4.90 -1.47
C TRP A 169 -5.62 -5.70 -0.35
N ILE A 170 -5.03 -6.80 -0.72
CA ILE A 170 -4.20 -7.65 0.12
C ILE A 170 -2.73 -7.31 -0.21
N ASN A 171 -2.01 -6.73 0.74
CA ASN A 171 -0.56 -6.62 0.70
C ASN A 171 0.04 -7.97 1.13
N LEU A 172 0.53 -8.76 0.19
CA LEU A 172 0.97 -10.13 0.42
C LEU A 172 2.17 -10.23 1.39
N LYS A 173 2.95 -9.16 1.56
CA LYS A 173 4.00 -9.11 2.59
C LYS A 173 3.45 -9.37 3.99
N VAL A 174 2.22 -8.94 4.28
CA VAL A 174 1.62 -9.09 5.62
C VAL A 174 1.42 -10.58 5.95
N PRO A 175 0.61 -11.34 5.18
CA PRO A 175 0.44 -12.78 5.43
C PRO A 175 1.75 -13.57 5.24
N PHE A 176 2.64 -13.15 4.32
CA PHE A 176 3.94 -13.78 4.18
C PHE A 176 4.75 -13.68 5.48
N GLN A 177 4.86 -12.49 6.06
CA GLN A 177 5.56 -12.29 7.33
C GLN A 177 4.94 -13.09 8.47
N GLU A 178 3.63 -13.19 8.52
CA GLU A 178 2.93 -13.99 9.53
C GLU A 178 3.31 -15.48 9.44
N VAL A 179 3.32 -16.04 8.23
CA VAL A 179 3.64 -17.46 7.99
C VAL A 179 5.12 -17.75 8.15
N PHE A 180 6.00 -16.83 7.78
CA PHE A 180 7.45 -17.01 7.78
C PHE A 180 8.17 -16.29 8.96
N GLY A 181 7.51 -16.13 10.10
CA GLY A 181 8.14 -15.69 11.34
C GLY A 181 8.62 -14.23 11.36
N GLY A 182 7.94 -13.34 10.64
CA GLY A 182 8.24 -11.90 10.66
C GLY A 182 9.39 -11.46 9.76
N VAL A 183 9.87 -12.33 8.87
CA VAL A 183 11.00 -12.04 7.97
C VAL A 183 10.63 -10.89 7.04
N ARG A 184 11.50 -9.88 6.97
CA ARG A 184 11.40 -8.77 6.01
C ARG A 184 12.29 -9.06 4.81
N CYS A 185 11.69 -9.13 3.64
CA CYS A 185 12.39 -9.45 2.39
C CYS A 185 11.71 -8.80 1.18
N ASN A 186 12.42 -8.74 0.07
CA ASN A 186 11.84 -8.40 -1.23
C ASN A 186 11.11 -9.62 -1.83
N LEU A 187 10.43 -9.43 -2.97
CA LEU A 187 9.66 -10.50 -3.62
C LEU A 187 10.53 -11.70 -4.00
N LYS A 188 11.71 -11.45 -4.58
CA LYS A 188 12.62 -12.53 -5.03
C LYS A 188 13.11 -13.37 -3.85
N GLU A 189 13.51 -12.71 -2.76
CA GLU A 189 13.87 -13.37 -1.50
C GLU A 189 12.70 -14.16 -0.91
N ALA A 190 11.49 -13.62 -0.95
CA ALA A 190 10.29 -14.30 -0.45
C ALA A 190 10.00 -15.59 -1.24
N VAL A 191 10.11 -15.53 -2.57
CA VAL A 191 9.97 -16.71 -3.44
C VAL A 191 10.99 -17.77 -3.08
N GLN A 192 12.27 -17.39 -2.90
CA GLN A 192 13.34 -18.31 -2.51
C GLN A 192 13.13 -18.90 -1.11
N LEU A 193 12.79 -18.07 -0.12
CA LEU A 193 12.53 -18.50 1.26
C LEU A 193 11.34 -19.45 1.35
N SER A 194 10.38 -19.33 0.46
CA SER A 194 9.22 -20.23 0.40
C SER A 194 9.53 -21.58 -0.26
N GLY A 195 10.74 -21.78 -0.80
CA GLY A 195 11.16 -22.99 -1.52
C GLY A 195 10.73 -23.00 -2.99
N LEU A 196 10.23 -21.87 -3.51
CA LEU A 196 9.91 -21.72 -4.93
C LEU A 196 11.13 -21.26 -5.73
N THR A 197 11.20 -21.69 -6.98
CA THR A 197 12.16 -21.15 -7.93
C THR A 197 11.58 -19.91 -8.60
N TRP A 198 12.39 -18.86 -8.75
CA TRP A 198 12.01 -17.67 -9.49
C TRP A 198 11.78 -18.01 -10.97
N GLU A 199 10.68 -17.54 -11.54
CA GLU A 199 10.35 -17.71 -12.94
C GLU A 199 10.38 -16.37 -13.67
N GLY A 200 10.99 -16.36 -14.86
CA GLY A 200 11.09 -15.17 -15.70
C GLY A 200 12.13 -14.16 -15.24
N ARG A 201 11.91 -12.90 -15.61
CA ARG A 201 12.81 -11.79 -15.34
C ARG A 201 12.29 -10.96 -14.18
N ALA A 202 13.14 -10.69 -13.19
CA ALA A 202 12.83 -9.72 -12.13
C ALA A 202 12.68 -8.31 -12.73
N HIS A 203 11.74 -7.53 -12.20
CA HIS A 203 11.35 -6.23 -12.72
C HIS A 203 10.71 -6.26 -14.13
N CYS A 204 10.15 -7.40 -14.51
CA CYS A 204 9.15 -7.51 -15.57
C CYS A 204 7.81 -7.68 -14.85
N GLY A 205 6.94 -6.69 -14.91
CA GLY A 205 5.74 -6.64 -14.08
C GLY A 205 4.88 -7.90 -14.18
N LEU A 206 4.72 -8.47 -15.39
CA LEU A 206 3.97 -9.72 -15.56
C LEU A 206 4.66 -10.93 -14.89
N ASP A 207 6.00 -11.02 -14.94
CA ASP A 207 6.72 -12.10 -14.27
C ASP A 207 6.70 -11.93 -12.76
N ASP A 208 6.80 -10.70 -12.27
CA ASP A 208 6.70 -10.36 -10.84
C ASP A 208 5.29 -10.66 -10.32
N ALA A 209 4.25 -10.29 -11.07
CA ALA A 209 2.86 -10.64 -10.75
C ALA A 209 2.63 -12.17 -10.73
N ARG A 210 3.24 -12.93 -11.65
CA ARG A 210 3.19 -14.40 -11.66
C ARG A 210 3.87 -15.02 -10.45
N ASN A 211 5.06 -14.55 -10.09
CA ASN A 211 5.77 -15.02 -8.90
C ASN A 211 5.01 -14.68 -7.63
N THR A 212 4.41 -13.50 -7.54
CA THR A 212 3.51 -13.10 -6.45
C THR A 212 2.27 -14.01 -6.38
N ALA A 213 1.67 -14.35 -7.52
CA ALA A 213 0.54 -15.27 -7.60
C ALA A 213 0.91 -16.70 -7.16
N ARG A 214 2.08 -17.20 -7.53
CA ARG A 214 2.59 -18.51 -7.08
C ARG A 214 2.84 -18.54 -5.58
N LEU A 215 3.35 -17.45 -5.03
CA LEU A 215 3.55 -17.30 -3.59
C LEU A 215 2.21 -17.26 -2.84
N LEU A 216 1.22 -16.52 -3.35
CA LEU A 216 -0.15 -16.51 -2.86
C LEU A 216 -0.75 -17.93 -2.85
N ALA A 217 -0.64 -18.66 -3.96
CA ALA A 217 -1.13 -20.03 -4.09
C ALA A 217 -0.46 -20.97 -3.08
N LEU A 218 0.84 -20.84 -2.87
CA LEU A 218 1.56 -21.64 -1.86
C LEU A 218 1.03 -21.37 -0.45
N LEU A 219 0.79 -20.11 -0.09
CA LEU A 219 0.23 -19.76 1.22
C LEU A 219 -1.18 -20.33 1.40
N MET A 220 -2.02 -20.32 0.35
CA MET A 220 -3.33 -20.97 0.36
C MET A 220 -3.21 -22.48 0.60
N HIS A 221 -2.31 -23.16 -0.11
CA HIS A 221 -2.08 -24.60 0.09
C HIS A 221 -1.57 -24.95 1.49
N ARG A 222 -0.93 -24.00 2.17
CA ARG A 222 -0.56 -24.11 3.59
C ARG A 222 -1.71 -23.79 4.56
N GLY A 223 -2.91 -23.56 4.05
CA GLY A 223 -4.10 -23.28 4.84
C GLY A 223 -4.28 -21.83 5.28
N PHE A 224 -3.51 -20.89 4.73
CA PHE A 224 -3.67 -19.48 5.07
C PHE A 224 -4.97 -18.93 4.47
N LYS A 225 -5.76 -18.24 5.30
CA LYS A 225 -6.99 -17.55 4.89
C LYS A 225 -6.71 -16.06 4.72
N PHE A 226 -6.95 -15.56 3.52
CA PHE A 226 -6.68 -14.18 3.19
C PHE A 226 -7.86 -13.27 3.51
N SER A 227 -7.54 -12.11 4.05
CA SER A 227 -8.46 -10.99 4.24
C SER A 227 -7.83 -9.69 3.72
N ILE A 228 -8.65 -8.67 3.48
CA ILE A 228 -8.15 -7.34 3.09
C ILE A 228 -7.22 -6.81 4.17
N THR A 229 -6.00 -6.47 3.78
CA THR A 229 -5.00 -5.90 4.70
C THR A 229 -4.97 -4.38 4.67
N ASN A 230 -5.34 -3.78 3.55
CA ASN A 230 -5.23 -2.34 3.33
C ASN A 230 -6.42 -1.79 2.54
N SER A 231 -6.78 -0.53 2.83
CA SER A 231 -7.80 0.21 2.10
C SER A 231 -7.45 1.70 2.01
N LEU A 232 -7.99 2.35 0.99
CA LEU A 232 -8.03 3.81 0.92
C LEU A 232 -9.26 4.25 1.69
N VAL A 233 -9.05 4.76 2.91
CA VAL A 233 -10.14 5.31 3.71
C VAL A 233 -10.47 6.68 3.15
N TRP A 234 -11.60 6.81 2.47
CA TRP A 234 -12.22 8.11 2.27
C TRP A 234 -12.80 8.51 3.62
N GLN A 235 -12.21 9.49 4.27
CA GLN A 235 -12.92 10.21 5.31
C GLN A 235 -14.05 10.96 4.59
N SER A 236 -15.25 10.37 4.58
CA SER A 236 -16.47 11.14 4.38
C SER A 236 -16.44 12.24 5.43
N ALA A 237 -16.50 13.49 4.98
CA ALA A 237 -16.67 14.63 5.88
C ALA A 237 -17.81 14.27 6.86
N PRO A 238 -17.68 14.58 8.16
CA PRO A 238 -18.76 14.31 9.10
C PRO A 238 -20.01 14.97 8.54
N GLN A 239 -21.04 14.16 8.29
CA GLN A 239 -22.36 14.68 7.94
C GLN A 239 -22.76 15.57 9.11
N SER A 240 -22.83 16.88 8.83
CA SER A 240 -23.42 17.83 9.74
C SER A 240 -24.83 17.31 10.06
N ILE A 241 -25.01 16.89 11.30
CA ILE A 241 -26.33 16.54 11.84
C ILE A 241 -27.10 17.84 11.77
N THR A 242 -27.93 17.99 10.75
CA THR A 242 -28.95 19.02 10.70
C THR A 242 -30.01 18.67 11.76
N CYS A 243 -29.89 19.32 12.90
CA CYS A 243 -30.99 19.38 13.86
C CYS A 243 -32.22 19.97 13.16
N GLN A 244 -33.19 19.14 12.86
CA GLN A 244 -34.51 19.59 12.46
C GLN A 244 -35.15 20.29 13.68
N SER A 245 -35.27 21.60 13.60
CA SER A 245 -36.03 22.41 14.51
C SER A 245 -37.54 22.17 14.25
N SER A 246 -38.23 21.63 15.21
CA SER A 246 -39.70 21.67 15.27
C SER A 246 -40.19 23.01 15.87
N PRO A 247 -41.33 23.56 15.43
CA PRO A 247 -41.67 24.94 15.65
C PRO A 247 -42.35 25.22 16.99
N ALA A 248 -42.23 26.46 17.36
CA ALA A 248 -42.60 27.21 18.56
C ALA A 248 -44.00 27.08 19.13
N HIS A 249 -44.08 27.24 20.44
CA HIS A 249 -45.14 28.04 21.09
C HIS A 249 -44.53 28.80 22.27
N SER A 250 -44.66 30.15 22.20
CA SER A 250 -44.49 31.09 23.31
C SER A 250 -45.82 31.20 24.07
N PRO A 251 -45.91 31.65 25.35
CA PRO A 251 -45.67 33.02 25.74
C PRO A 251 -45.02 33.24 27.14
N TYR A 252 -44.46 34.43 27.28
CA TYR A 252 -43.94 35.15 28.46
C TYR A 252 -44.85 35.21 29.69
N PRO A 253 -44.45 35.73 30.94
CA PRO A 253 -43.27 36.56 31.25
C PRO A 253 -42.62 36.38 32.67
N ASN A 254 -41.43 37.02 32.81
CA ASN A 254 -40.99 37.83 33.99
C ASN A 254 -40.17 37.27 35.15
N GLN A 255 -38.97 37.93 35.29
CA GLN A 255 -38.25 38.44 36.47
C GLN A 255 -37.63 37.45 37.48
N SER A 256 -36.36 37.51 37.75
CA SER A 256 -35.58 38.42 38.59
C SER A 256 -34.24 37.79 39.01
N HIS A 257 -33.19 38.62 39.02
CA HIS A 257 -32.01 38.68 39.87
C HIS A 257 -31.47 37.43 40.60
N HIS A 258 -30.21 37.07 40.31
CA HIS A 258 -29.07 37.13 41.26
C HIS A 258 -27.74 36.76 40.60
N LYS A 259 -26.71 37.58 40.81
CA LYS A 259 -25.26 37.35 40.62
C LYS A 259 -24.70 36.75 41.92
N PRO A 260 -23.41 36.42 41.97
CA PRO A 260 -22.59 35.44 41.26
C PRO A 260 -21.95 34.44 42.24
N MET A 261 -21.39 33.34 41.72
CA MET A 261 -20.42 32.58 42.50
C MET A 261 -19.32 32.07 41.57
N GLU A 262 -18.10 32.51 41.85
CA GLU A 262 -16.86 32.05 41.28
C GLU A 262 -16.69 30.54 41.51
N VAL A 263 -16.36 29.78 40.48
CA VAL A 263 -15.79 28.47 40.61
C VAL A 263 -14.49 28.42 39.82
N MET A 264 -13.45 28.07 40.55
CA MET A 264 -12.06 27.93 40.22
C MET A 264 -11.78 27.31 38.84
N GLY A 265 -10.78 27.89 38.19
CA GLY A 265 -10.26 27.46 36.91
C GLY A 265 -9.72 26.04 36.90
N SER A 266 -10.15 25.29 35.93
CA SER A 266 -9.46 24.10 35.46
C SER A 266 -8.20 24.54 34.72
N PRO A 267 -7.09 23.79 34.79
CA PRO A 267 -5.85 24.18 34.17
C PRO A 267 -6.02 24.20 32.64
N VAL A 268 -5.74 25.36 32.06
CA VAL A 268 -5.60 25.54 30.61
C VAL A 268 -4.51 24.59 30.13
N GLN A 269 -4.91 23.56 29.40
CA GLN A 269 -3.94 22.78 28.59
C GLN A 269 -3.41 23.72 27.53
N VAL A 270 -2.19 24.21 27.75
CA VAL A 270 -1.45 24.97 26.76
C VAL A 270 -1.12 23.99 25.63
N ASN A 271 -1.76 24.18 24.48
CA ASN A 271 -1.44 23.44 23.26
C ASN A 271 -0.02 23.88 22.82
N PRO A 272 1.00 22.99 22.88
CA PRO A 272 2.39 23.37 22.56
C PRO A 272 2.60 23.69 21.07
N TYR A 273 1.55 23.61 20.25
CA TYR A 273 1.61 23.85 18.80
C TYR A 273 0.96 25.16 18.35
N ALA A 274 0.59 26.06 19.28
CA ALA A 274 0.05 27.37 18.96
C ALA A 274 1.16 28.24 18.33
N GLY A 275 1.24 28.26 17.00
CA GLY A 275 2.23 29.02 16.22
C GLY A 275 2.74 28.33 14.96
N ILE A 276 2.42 27.04 14.78
CA ILE A 276 2.84 26.32 13.56
C ILE A 276 1.72 26.40 12.54
N THR A 277 1.89 27.27 11.54
CA THR A 277 0.99 27.34 10.37
C THR A 277 1.20 26.09 9.50
N VAL A 278 0.42 25.03 9.74
CA VAL A 278 0.41 23.85 8.88
C VAL A 278 -0.29 24.19 7.59
N LYS A 279 0.46 24.56 6.56
CA LYS A 279 -0.09 25.02 5.27
C LYS A 279 -0.75 23.92 4.44
N LYS A 280 -0.51 22.62 4.72
CA LYS A 280 -1.10 21.47 3.99
C LYS A 280 -0.95 20.17 4.80
N PRO A 281 -1.99 19.32 4.88
CA PRO A 281 -1.83 18.00 5.52
C PRO A 281 -0.80 17.17 4.73
N MET A 282 0.21 16.65 5.44
CA MET A 282 1.27 15.84 4.86
C MET A 282 1.03 14.37 5.22
N TYR A 283 1.10 13.48 4.24
CA TYR A 283 0.92 12.05 4.42
C TYR A 283 2.27 11.34 4.31
N CYS A 284 2.52 10.37 5.19
CA CYS A 284 3.71 9.54 5.10
C CYS A 284 3.58 8.46 4.01
N HIS A 285 4.65 7.73 3.72
CA HIS A 285 4.65 6.67 2.69
C HIS A 285 3.67 5.51 3.01
N CYS A 286 3.18 5.42 4.24
CA CYS A 286 2.07 4.53 4.56
C CYS A 286 0.70 5.07 4.11
N GLY A 287 0.63 6.28 3.54
CA GLY A 287 -0.61 6.95 3.12
C GLY A 287 -1.51 7.40 4.27
N VAL A 288 -1.03 7.42 5.51
CA VAL A 288 -1.70 8.02 6.66
C VAL A 288 -1.11 9.39 6.97
N LEU A 289 -1.87 10.22 7.67
CA LEU A 289 -1.40 11.54 8.08
C LEU A 289 -0.10 11.40 8.87
N SER A 290 0.94 12.12 8.45
CA SER A 290 2.23 12.11 9.15
C SER A 290 2.10 12.75 10.53
N GLN A 291 2.90 12.28 11.49
CA GLN A 291 2.96 12.83 12.83
C GLN A 291 4.14 13.77 12.98
N ILE A 292 3.92 14.89 13.67
CA ILE A 292 5.02 15.78 14.06
C ILE A 292 5.79 15.12 15.21
N LYS A 293 7.09 15.01 15.04
CA LYS A 293 8.03 14.42 15.99
C LYS A 293 9.19 15.38 16.24
N VAL A 294 9.89 15.17 17.34
CA VAL A 294 11.07 15.93 17.71
C VAL A 294 12.29 15.02 17.77
N THR A 295 13.44 15.54 17.39
CA THR A 295 14.72 14.81 17.51
C THR A 295 15.27 14.93 18.91
N TYR A 296 15.51 13.78 19.57
CA TYR A 296 16.14 13.68 20.88
C TYR A 296 17.61 13.27 20.85
N ARG A 297 18.16 12.95 19.66
CA ARG A 297 19.57 12.60 19.54
C ARG A 297 20.43 13.83 19.78
N PRO A 298 21.48 13.78 20.64
CA PRO A 298 22.44 14.87 20.80
C PRO A 298 23.08 15.22 19.46
N GLY A 299 23.17 16.51 19.14
CA GLY A 299 23.76 16.99 17.89
C GLY A 299 23.08 18.24 17.36
N PRO A 300 23.50 18.75 16.19
CA PRO A 300 23.03 20.03 15.63
C PRO A 300 21.51 20.04 15.30
N MET A 301 20.89 18.86 15.27
CA MET A 301 19.45 18.70 14.98
C MET A 301 18.62 18.43 16.24
N HIS A 302 19.23 18.44 17.44
CA HIS A 302 18.50 18.24 18.69
C HIS A 302 17.38 19.28 18.88
N GLY A 303 16.21 18.81 19.24
CA GLY A 303 15.04 19.66 19.47
C GLY A 303 14.32 20.14 18.19
N ARG A 304 14.80 19.81 16.98
CA ARG A 304 14.08 20.16 15.73
C ARG A 304 12.90 19.25 15.50
N TYR A 305 11.85 19.83 14.95
CA TYR A 305 10.63 19.12 14.58
C TYR A 305 10.68 18.61 13.14
N PHE A 306 10.08 17.45 12.91
CA PHE A 306 9.93 16.86 11.58
C PHE A 306 8.60 16.10 11.47
N TYR A 307 8.11 15.95 10.24
CA TYR A 307 7.03 15.04 9.94
C TYR A 307 7.61 13.64 9.75
N GLY A 308 7.15 12.68 10.55
CA GLY A 308 7.52 11.28 10.45
C GLY A 308 6.34 10.38 10.16
N CYS A 309 6.60 9.07 10.07
CA CYS A 309 5.58 8.06 9.80
C CYS A 309 4.40 8.16 10.77
N GLY A 310 3.16 8.29 10.21
CA GLY A 310 1.92 8.34 11.00
C GLY A 310 1.56 7.01 11.67
N ASN A 311 2.06 5.90 11.14
CA ASN A 311 1.90 4.55 11.70
C ASN A 311 3.05 4.16 12.67
N TRP A 312 3.72 5.14 13.26
CA TRP A 312 4.75 4.88 14.25
C TRP A 312 4.15 4.39 15.57
N THR A 313 4.73 3.37 16.15
CA THR A 313 4.41 2.89 17.50
C THR A 313 5.68 2.78 18.35
N SER A 314 5.56 2.92 19.66
CA SER A 314 6.70 2.79 20.58
C SER A 314 7.36 1.41 20.55
N THR A 315 6.58 0.37 20.22
CA THR A 315 7.04 -1.03 20.18
C THR A 315 7.68 -1.42 18.85
N ARG A 316 7.23 -0.82 17.71
CA ARG A 316 7.66 -1.20 16.35
C ARG A 316 8.47 -0.12 15.64
N GLY A 317 8.50 1.10 16.17
CA GLY A 317 9.10 2.24 15.50
C GLY A 317 8.27 2.74 14.31
N ALA A 318 8.94 3.38 13.34
CA ALA A 318 8.33 3.86 12.11
C ALA A 318 8.03 2.69 11.15
N ASN A 319 6.82 2.69 10.57
CA ASN A 319 6.43 1.69 9.58
C ASN A 319 6.89 2.05 8.14
N CYS A 320 7.34 3.29 7.93
CA CYS A 320 8.01 3.76 6.72
C CYS A 320 9.08 4.79 7.09
N ASP A 321 9.94 5.09 6.15
CA ASP A 321 11.05 6.03 6.30
C ASP A 321 10.69 7.49 6.00
N TYR A 322 9.40 7.82 5.91
CA TYR A 322 8.96 9.20 5.66
C TYR A 322 9.51 10.16 6.71
N TRP A 323 10.25 11.15 6.23
CA TRP A 323 10.88 12.16 7.04
C TRP A 323 10.98 13.49 6.28
N VAL A 324 10.39 14.53 6.83
CA VAL A 324 10.45 15.90 6.28
C VAL A 324 10.61 16.90 7.44
N TRP A 325 11.62 17.74 7.40
CA TRP A 325 11.82 18.77 8.43
C TRP A 325 10.65 19.76 8.43
N LEU A 326 10.23 20.16 9.63
CA LEU A 326 9.42 21.37 9.78
C LEU A 326 10.37 22.56 9.60
N SER A 327 10.06 23.37 8.61
CA SER A 327 10.73 24.67 8.35
C SER A 327 10.13 25.75 9.23
#